data_57d594955b777d767b12c79a1913157f
#
_entry.id   57d594955b777d767b12c79a1913157f
#
_cell.length_a   1.000
_cell.length_b   1.000
_cell.length_c   1.000
_cell.angle_alpha   90.00
_cell.angle_beta   90.00
_cell.angle_gamma   90.00
#
_symmetry.space_group_name_H-M   'P 1'
#
loop_
_entity.id
_entity.type
_entity.pdbx_description
1 polymer ?
#
loop_
_entity_poly.entity_id
_entity_poly.type
_entity_poly.pdbx_seq_one_letter_code
_entity_poly.pdbx_strand_id
1 'polypeptide(L)'
;IKNMGESISLKIPLDLEEIKVLLKKQNIILTDKKQYIPLANTIKLENKPFQFDGINFDTGNVVLRDLEMSGTFPLFREEKISFVREQIEKQMQEIKEKQKASAKQNIDVSKKQQKTEKINFHITNDFNISGGKKTKYQQNVAAIRLLKELEKENKLANTEQQQILSKYVGWGGLAEAFDSQNEKWAKEYAELKEILTPEEYTLAKASTLNAHYTSTVVIKAMYQAVEHMDLKFKNILEPSCGIGNFFGLAPQSLKDVSMYGVELDSITGRIAKQLYQKANITIN
;
A
#
# COMPACT_ATOMS: atom_id res chain seq x y z
N ILE A 1 -3.42 19.58 -3.01
CA ILE A 1 -4.05 18.96 -4.18
C ILE A 1 -5.51 18.82 -3.83
N LYS A 2 -6.25 19.91 -3.95
CA LYS A 2 -7.69 19.93 -3.70
C LYS A 2 -8.40 19.39 -4.92
N ASN A 3 -9.32 18.50 -4.69
CA ASN A 3 -10.41 18.13 -5.59
C ASN A 3 -10.04 17.98 -7.07
N MET A 4 -9.32 16.95 -7.32
CA MET A 4 -8.91 16.62 -8.68
C MET A 4 -10.07 16.14 -9.55
N GLY A 5 -11.24 15.93 -8.95
CA GLY A 5 -12.49 15.69 -9.66
C GLY A 5 -13.21 16.95 -10.14
N GLU A 6 -12.98 18.08 -9.47
CA GLU A 6 -13.69 19.34 -9.76
C GLU A 6 -12.95 20.25 -10.72
N SER A 7 -11.65 20.04 -10.89
CA SER A 7 -10.82 20.91 -11.73
C SER A 7 -11.05 20.75 -13.23
N ILE A 8 -11.97 19.89 -13.61
CA ILE A 8 -12.15 19.53 -15.00
C ILE A 8 -13.45 20.09 -15.55
N SER A 9 -13.85 21.26 -15.13
CA SER A 9 -14.88 22.07 -15.81
C SER A 9 -14.37 22.73 -17.09
N LEU A 10 -13.39 22.12 -17.72
CA LEU A 10 -12.89 22.59 -19.00
C LEU A 10 -13.84 22.17 -20.11
N LYS A 11 -13.96 22.99 -21.12
CA LYS A 11 -14.55 22.62 -22.41
C LYS A 11 -13.68 21.56 -23.08
N ILE A 12 -13.68 20.36 -22.52
CA ILE A 12 -12.85 19.25 -22.96
C ILE A 12 -13.71 18.38 -23.89
N PRO A 13 -13.17 17.93 -25.02
CA PRO A 13 -13.86 16.94 -25.86
C PRO A 13 -14.26 15.69 -25.06
N LEU A 14 -15.40 15.09 -25.41
CA LEU A 14 -15.92 13.85 -24.75
C LEU A 14 -14.85 12.77 -24.59
N ASP A 15 -14.01 12.58 -25.62
CA ASP A 15 -12.90 11.62 -25.58
C ASP A 15 -11.90 11.90 -24.46
N LEU A 16 -11.71 13.16 -24.11
CA LEU A 16 -10.81 13.55 -23.04
C LEU A 16 -11.38 13.21 -21.65
N GLU A 17 -12.70 13.30 -21.47
CA GLU A 17 -13.35 12.91 -20.22
C GLU A 17 -13.27 11.40 -19.98
N GLU A 18 -13.49 10.61 -21.04
CA GLU A 18 -13.32 9.16 -20.95
C GLU A 18 -11.88 8.77 -20.61
N ILE A 19 -10.90 9.41 -21.24
CA ILE A 19 -9.48 9.19 -20.93
C ILE A 19 -9.14 9.61 -19.50
N LYS A 20 -9.71 10.69 -18.99
CA LYS A 20 -9.52 11.07 -17.59
C LYS A 20 -9.96 9.96 -16.63
N VAL A 21 -11.07 9.30 -16.92
CA VAL A 21 -11.54 8.17 -16.12
C VAL A 21 -10.54 7.02 -16.19
N LEU A 22 -9.99 6.73 -17.37
CA LEU A 22 -9.00 5.68 -17.55
C LEU A 22 -7.66 6.05 -16.89
N LEU A 23 -7.19 7.29 -17.06
CA LEU A 23 -5.98 7.81 -16.44
C LEU A 23 -6.10 7.86 -14.92
N LYS A 24 -7.27 8.22 -14.40
CA LYS A 24 -7.55 8.20 -12.96
C LYS A 24 -7.45 6.78 -12.38
N LYS A 25 -7.91 5.77 -13.12
CA LYS A 25 -7.72 4.36 -12.76
C LYS A 25 -6.24 3.93 -12.78
N GLN A 26 -5.40 4.65 -13.49
CA GLN A 26 -3.95 4.45 -13.57
C GLN A 26 -3.17 5.42 -12.66
N ASN A 27 -3.84 6.02 -11.65
CA ASN A 27 -3.24 6.97 -10.71
C ASN A 27 -2.66 8.24 -11.37
N ILE A 28 -3.30 8.74 -12.41
CA ILE A 28 -2.96 10.03 -13.02
C ILE A 28 -4.02 11.06 -12.67
N ILE A 29 -3.56 12.23 -12.32
CA ILE A 29 -4.41 13.30 -11.82
C ILE A 29 -4.26 14.53 -12.73
N LEU A 30 -5.39 15.01 -13.26
CA LEU A 30 -5.45 16.22 -14.04
C LEU A 30 -5.78 17.40 -13.16
N THR A 31 -5.05 18.52 -13.31
CA THR A 31 -5.33 19.77 -12.61
C THR A 31 -6.06 20.77 -13.52
N ASP A 32 -6.74 21.74 -12.90
CA ASP A 32 -7.41 22.85 -13.58
C ASP A 32 -6.46 23.84 -14.28
N LYS A 33 -5.17 23.77 -13.94
CA LYS A 33 -4.10 24.59 -14.55
C LYS A 33 -3.49 23.98 -15.81
N LYS A 34 -4.24 23.11 -16.50
CA LYS A 34 -3.76 22.41 -17.68
C LYS A 34 -2.49 21.56 -17.40
N GLN A 35 -2.33 21.11 -16.18
CA GLN A 35 -1.26 20.24 -15.74
C GLN A 35 -1.86 18.97 -15.19
N TYR A 36 -1.22 17.85 -15.41
CA TYR A 36 -1.50 16.66 -14.64
C TYR A 36 -0.25 16.14 -13.95
N ILE A 37 -0.50 15.54 -12.85
CA ILE A 37 0.56 14.98 -12.01
C ILE A 37 0.53 13.47 -12.23
N PRO A 38 1.52 12.91 -12.90
CA PRO A 38 1.63 11.46 -12.99
C PRO A 38 1.95 10.92 -11.60
N LEU A 39 1.13 10.01 -11.12
CA LEU A 39 1.39 9.29 -9.89
C LEU A 39 2.09 7.98 -10.24
N ALA A 40 3.36 8.05 -10.54
CA ALA A 40 4.29 6.92 -10.65
C ALA A 40 3.94 5.83 -11.71
N ASN A 41 2.92 6.00 -12.53
CA ASN A 41 2.55 4.98 -13.51
C ASN A 41 3.08 5.27 -14.90
N THR A 42 3.65 4.22 -15.47
CA THR A 42 4.15 4.22 -16.83
C THR A 42 3.18 3.50 -17.75
N ILE A 43 3.08 3.96 -18.98
CA ILE A 43 2.42 3.27 -20.08
C ILE A 43 3.49 2.72 -21.02
N LYS A 44 3.26 1.55 -21.60
CA LYS A 44 4.10 1.03 -22.67
C LYS A 44 3.50 1.35 -24.03
N LEU A 45 4.26 2.05 -24.86
CA LEU A 45 3.93 2.27 -26.27
C LEU A 45 5.02 1.58 -27.11
N GLU A 46 4.62 0.70 -28.02
CA GLU A 46 5.57 -0.01 -28.89
C GLU A 46 6.69 -0.71 -28.11
N ASN A 47 6.34 -1.31 -26.94
CA ASN A 47 7.24 -1.96 -25.97
C ASN A 47 8.19 -1.03 -25.21
N LYS A 48 8.13 0.29 -25.37
CA LYS A 48 8.92 1.26 -24.62
C LYS A 48 8.11 1.86 -23.46
N PRO A 49 8.74 2.09 -22.31
CA PRO A 49 8.07 2.72 -21.18
C PRO A 49 8.03 4.24 -21.33
N PHE A 50 6.85 4.80 -21.15
CA PHE A 50 6.62 6.24 -21.12
C PHE A 50 5.92 6.64 -19.83
N GLN A 51 6.24 7.82 -19.34
CA GLN A 51 5.54 8.45 -18.24
C GLN A 51 4.63 9.55 -18.78
N PHE A 52 3.42 9.65 -18.25
CA PHE A 52 2.53 10.75 -18.59
C PHE A 52 3.09 12.06 -18.02
N ASP A 53 3.25 13.07 -18.88
CA ASP A 53 3.80 14.36 -18.48
C ASP A 53 2.75 15.48 -18.53
N GLY A 54 1.82 15.43 -19.47
CA GLY A 54 0.79 16.46 -19.58
C GLY A 54 -0.21 16.21 -20.70
N ILE A 55 -1.16 17.13 -20.83
CA ILE A 55 -2.01 17.26 -22.02
C ILE A 55 -1.68 18.61 -22.65
N ASN A 56 -1.35 18.58 -23.93
CA ASN A 56 -1.31 19.78 -24.73
C ASN A 56 -2.75 20.20 -25.04
N PHE A 57 -3.23 21.24 -24.38
CA PHE A 57 -4.62 21.67 -24.49
C PHE A 57 -4.92 22.40 -25.80
N ASP A 58 -3.90 22.84 -26.53
CA ASP A 58 -4.08 23.47 -27.83
C ASP A 58 -4.33 22.42 -28.92
N THR A 59 -3.66 21.26 -28.81
CA THR A 59 -3.82 20.15 -29.75
C THR A 59 -4.78 19.07 -29.24
N GLY A 60 -5.07 19.04 -27.94
CA GLY A 60 -5.81 17.96 -27.28
C GLY A 60 -5.02 16.66 -27.15
N ASN A 61 -3.72 16.67 -27.44
CA ASN A 61 -2.88 15.49 -27.39
C ASN A 61 -2.34 15.24 -25.98
N VAL A 62 -2.06 13.96 -25.69
CA VAL A 62 -1.35 13.55 -24.47
C VAL A 62 0.15 13.69 -24.69
N VAL A 63 0.83 14.32 -23.73
CA VAL A 63 2.29 14.47 -23.71
C VAL A 63 2.88 13.35 -22.86
N LEU A 64 3.81 12.62 -23.44
CA LEU A 64 4.45 11.44 -22.83
C LEU A 64 5.95 11.67 -22.78
N ARG A 65 6.57 11.36 -21.65
CA ARG A 65 8.01 11.40 -21.46
C ARG A 65 8.61 10.03 -21.70
N ASP A 66 9.59 9.92 -22.56
CA ASP A 66 10.35 8.70 -22.79
C ASP A 66 11.24 8.38 -21.57
N LEU A 67 11.12 7.18 -21.02
CA LEU A 67 11.89 6.75 -19.85
C LEU A 67 13.17 5.98 -20.19
N GLU A 68 13.36 5.58 -21.45
CA GLU A 68 14.58 4.89 -21.89
C GLU A 68 15.71 5.88 -22.21
N MET A 69 15.37 7.13 -22.48
CA MET A 69 16.35 8.14 -22.85
C MET A 69 16.83 8.91 -21.61
N SER A 70 17.92 8.45 -21.03
CA SER A 70 18.62 9.12 -19.91
C SER A 70 19.58 10.19 -20.44
N GLY A 71 19.05 11.32 -20.88
CA GLY A 71 19.85 12.48 -21.30
C GLY A 71 19.57 13.70 -20.43
N THR A 72 20.39 14.74 -20.58
CA THR A 72 20.24 16.02 -19.89
C THR A 72 18.91 16.72 -20.23
N PHE A 73 18.27 16.31 -21.33
CA PHE A 73 16.96 16.81 -21.76
C PHE A 73 16.02 15.62 -21.97
N PRO A 74 14.87 15.57 -21.26
CA PRO A 74 13.86 14.56 -21.47
C PRO A 74 13.26 14.70 -22.89
N LEU A 75 13.09 13.57 -23.57
CA LEU A 75 12.34 13.54 -24.83
C LEU A 75 10.86 13.36 -24.53
N PHE A 76 10.05 14.20 -25.17
CA PHE A 76 8.61 14.17 -25.09
C PHE A 76 8.02 13.74 -26.44
N ARG A 77 6.96 12.95 -26.35
CA ARG A 77 6.16 12.51 -27.50
C ARG A 77 4.71 12.92 -27.27
N GLU A 78 4.10 13.53 -28.25
CA GLU A 78 2.67 13.81 -28.23
C GLU A 78 1.92 12.74 -29.02
N GLU A 79 0.85 12.22 -28.42
CA GLU A 79 0.01 11.20 -29.01
C GLU A 79 -1.47 11.59 -28.93
N LYS A 80 -2.22 11.19 -29.94
CA LYS A 80 -3.68 11.35 -29.93
C LYS A 80 -4.30 10.62 -28.74
N ILE A 81 -5.25 11.28 -28.11
CA ILE A 81 -5.99 10.72 -26.97
C ILE A 81 -6.59 9.35 -27.28
N SER A 82 -7.17 9.18 -28.47
CA SER A 82 -7.75 7.90 -28.91
C SER A 82 -6.73 6.75 -28.94
N PHE A 83 -5.52 7.04 -29.42
CA PHE A 83 -4.44 6.07 -29.47
C PHE A 83 -3.97 5.68 -28.07
N VAL A 84 -3.78 6.68 -27.18
CA VAL A 84 -3.37 6.40 -25.79
C VAL A 84 -4.43 5.60 -25.04
N ARG A 85 -5.72 5.89 -25.28
CA ARG A 85 -6.84 5.12 -24.72
C ARG A 85 -6.77 3.65 -25.13
N GLU A 86 -6.63 3.39 -26.42
CA GLU A 86 -6.52 2.03 -26.95
C GLU A 86 -5.36 1.26 -26.31
N GLN A 87 -4.20 1.88 -26.17
CA GLN A 87 -3.03 1.26 -25.55
C GLN A 87 -3.26 0.97 -24.06
N ILE A 88 -3.90 1.87 -23.32
CA ILE A 88 -4.26 1.67 -21.91
C ILE A 88 -5.24 0.49 -21.77
N GLU A 89 -6.29 0.45 -22.59
CA GLU A 89 -7.29 -0.62 -22.58
C GLU A 89 -6.65 -1.98 -22.86
N LYS A 90 -5.77 -2.05 -23.86
CA LYS A 90 -5.02 -3.26 -24.22
C LYS A 90 -4.15 -3.75 -23.04
N GLN A 91 -3.38 -2.86 -22.42
CA GLN A 91 -2.55 -3.22 -21.27
C GLN A 91 -3.38 -3.66 -20.06
N MET A 92 -4.52 -3.01 -19.81
CA MET A 92 -5.45 -3.43 -18.75
C MET A 92 -6.02 -4.82 -19.02
N GLN A 93 -6.26 -5.15 -20.27
CA GLN A 93 -6.77 -6.46 -20.67
C GLN A 93 -5.70 -7.55 -20.51
N GLU A 94 -4.47 -7.26 -20.93
CA GLU A 94 -3.32 -8.15 -20.71
C GLU A 94 -3.04 -8.40 -19.21
N ILE A 95 -3.15 -7.37 -18.37
CA ILE A 95 -3.00 -7.51 -16.92
C ILE A 95 -4.11 -8.41 -16.36
N LYS A 96 -5.37 -8.22 -16.78
CA LYS A 96 -6.49 -9.05 -16.35
C LYS A 96 -6.33 -10.50 -16.80
N GLU A 97 -5.81 -10.73 -17.99
CA GLU A 97 -5.58 -12.09 -18.52
C GLU A 97 -4.43 -12.77 -17.76
N LYS A 98 -3.33 -12.05 -17.51
CA LYS A 98 -2.22 -12.54 -16.67
C LYS A 98 -2.67 -12.85 -15.25
N GLN A 99 -3.51 -12.00 -14.65
CA GLN A 99 -4.10 -12.25 -13.33
C GLN A 99 -5.03 -13.48 -13.35
N LYS A 100 -5.83 -13.67 -14.40
CA LYS A 100 -6.66 -14.87 -14.57
C LYS A 100 -5.83 -16.14 -14.82
N ALA A 101 -4.74 -16.03 -15.57
CA ALA A 101 -3.82 -17.14 -15.81
C ALA A 101 -3.08 -17.53 -14.53
N SER A 102 -2.58 -16.56 -13.77
CA SER A 102 -1.95 -16.76 -12.47
C SER A 102 -2.94 -17.34 -11.44
N ALA A 103 -4.19 -16.88 -11.46
CA ALA A 103 -5.24 -17.45 -10.63
C ALA A 103 -5.57 -18.91 -11.01
N LYS A 104 -5.54 -19.27 -12.29
CA LYS A 104 -5.73 -20.66 -12.74
C LYS A 104 -4.56 -21.56 -12.35
N GLN A 105 -3.30 -21.08 -12.48
CA GLN A 105 -2.13 -21.82 -12.03
C GLN A 105 -2.11 -21.99 -10.51
N ASN A 106 -2.52 -20.97 -9.75
CA ASN A 106 -2.64 -21.06 -8.29
C ASN A 106 -3.75 -22.02 -7.85
N ILE A 107 -4.83 -22.21 -8.65
CA ILE A 107 -5.90 -23.18 -8.35
C ILE A 107 -5.39 -24.62 -8.50
N ASP A 108 -4.48 -24.91 -9.41
CA ASP A 108 -3.92 -26.26 -9.58
C ASP A 108 -2.84 -26.58 -8.54
N VAL A 109 -2.08 -25.61 -8.09
CA VAL A 109 -1.10 -25.78 -7.00
C VAL A 109 -1.80 -25.82 -5.63
N SER A 110 -2.88 -25.03 -5.45
CA SER A 110 -3.63 -24.99 -4.18
C SER A 110 -4.49 -26.22 -3.90
N LYS A 111 -4.76 -27.08 -4.90
CA LYS A 111 -5.45 -28.36 -4.67
C LYS A 111 -4.60 -29.41 -3.95
N LYS A 112 -3.28 -29.19 -3.79
CA LYS A 112 -2.35 -30.05 -3.05
C LYS A 112 -1.89 -29.48 -1.71
N GLN A 113 -2.22 -28.21 -1.38
CA GLN A 113 -1.91 -27.65 -0.06
C GLN A 113 -3.14 -27.73 0.83
N GLN A 114 -2.95 -28.27 2.04
CA GLN A 114 -3.95 -28.24 3.10
C GLN A 114 -4.50 -26.82 3.24
N LYS A 115 -5.82 -26.69 3.15
CA LYS A 115 -6.56 -25.43 3.32
C LYS A 115 -6.32 -24.95 4.75
N THR A 116 -5.27 -24.16 4.96
CA THR A 116 -5.03 -23.52 6.25
C THR A 116 -6.21 -22.59 6.53
N GLU A 117 -6.92 -22.85 7.61
CA GLU A 117 -8.02 -22.01 8.03
C GLU A 117 -7.50 -20.60 8.32
N LYS A 118 -8.14 -19.57 7.75
CA LYS A 118 -7.79 -18.19 8.01
C LYS A 118 -8.04 -17.84 9.47
N ILE A 119 -7.05 -17.26 10.11
CA ILE A 119 -7.11 -16.83 11.51
C ILE A 119 -6.87 -15.32 11.62
N ASN A 120 -7.47 -14.71 12.64
CA ASN A 120 -7.17 -13.34 13.02
C ASN A 120 -6.39 -13.35 14.34
N PHE A 121 -5.38 -12.51 14.41
CA PHE A 121 -4.67 -12.25 15.66
C PHE A 121 -5.59 -11.53 16.65
N HIS A 122 -5.50 -11.89 17.91
CA HIS A 122 -6.23 -11.20 18.98
C HIS A 122 -5.23 -10.65 20.00
N ILE A 123 -5.35 -9.36 20.30
CA ILE A 123 -4.50 -8.68 21.27
C ILE A 123 -5.04 -8.95 22.67
N THR A 124 -4.28 -9.71 23.46
CA THR A 124 -4.61 -10.03 24.85
C THR A 124 -4.16 -8.91 25.81
N ASN A 125 -4.61 -8.99 27.06
CA ASN A 125 -4.21 -8.01 28.09
C ASN A 125 -2.72 -8.06 28.42
N ASP A 126 -2.07 -9.19 28.23
CA ASP A 126 -0.64 -9.40 28.48
C ASP A 126 0.23 -8.93 27.28
N PHE A 127 -0.41 -8.49 26.21
CA PHE A 127 0.31 -7.99 25.04
C PHE A 127 0.99 -6.67 25.37
N ASN A 128 2.32 -6.72 25.47
CA ASN A 128 3.15 -5.57 25.76
C ASN A 128 4.27 -5.42 24.73
N ILE A 129 4.33 -4.27 24.10
CA ILE A 129 5.43 -3.86 23.24
C ILE A 129 6.29 -2.91 24.07
N SER A 130 7.10 -3.47 24.96
CA SER A 130 8.03 -2.74 25.79
C SER A 130 9.46 -2.85 25.26
N GLY A 131 10.26 -1.83 25.49
CA GLY A 131 11.68 -1.86 25.17
C GLY A 131 12.21 -0.53 24.60
N GLY A 132 13.52 -0.38 24.67
CA GLY A 132 14.23 0.76 24.10
C GLY A 132 14.26 0.71 22.56
N LYS A 133 14.86 1.75 21.95
CA LYS A 133 14.94 1.88 20.48
C LYS A 133 15.55 0.65 19.80
N LYS A 134 16.61 0.07 20.36
CA LYS A 134 17.26 -1.13 19.80
C LYS A 134 16.35 -2.36 19.84
N THR A 135 15.58 -2.54 20.91
CA THR A 135 14.60 -3.64 21.02
C THR A 135 13.49 -3.49 19.98
N LYS A 136 12.93 -2.28 19.83
CA LYS A 136 11.92 -1.99 18.80
C LYS A 136 12.46 -2.23 17.39
N TYR A 137 13.69 -1.82 17.13
CA TYR A 137 14.36 -2.10 15.86
C TYR A 137 14.45 -3.60 15.59
N GLN A 138 14.93 -4.38 16.55
CA GLN A 138 15.06 -5.84 16.42
C GLN A 138 13.71 -6.52 16.18
N GLN A 139 12.65 -6.07 16.85
CA GLN A 139 11.29 -6.56 16.65
C GLN A 139 10.79 -6.26 15.23
N ASN A 140 11.04 -5.05 14.72
CA ASN A 140 10.69 -4.68 13.35
C ASN A 140 11.43 -5.55 12.33
N VAL A 141 12.73 -5.75 12.49
CA VAL A 141 13.54 -6.57 11.60
C VAL A 141 13.08 -8.03 11.61
N ALA A 142 12.81 -8.58 12.79
CA ALA A 142 12.29 -9.95 12.91
C ALA A 142 10.95 -10.12 12.19
N ALA A 143 10.03 -9.17 12.35
CA ALA A 143 8.73 -9.18 11.67
C ALA A 143 8.88 -9.06 10.15
N ILE A 144 9.77 -8.19 9.65
CA ILE A 144 10.03 -8.01 8.21
C ILE A 144 10.65 -9.28 7.59
N ARG A 145 11.62 -9.88 8.25
CA ARG A 145 12.25 -11.13 7.77
C ARG A 145 11.21 -12.24 7.67
N LEU A 146 10.40 -12.42 8.70
CA LEU A 146 9.32 -13.41 8.71
C LEU A 146 8.27 -13.12 7.63
N LEU A 147 7.87 -11.86 7.46
CA LEU A 147 6.94 -11.46 6.39
C LEU A 147 7.47 -11.89 5.02
N LYS A 148 8.72 -11.57 4.72
CA LYS A 148 9.35 -11.91 3.42
C LYS A 148 9.50 -13.42 3.21
N GLU A 149 9.74 -14.18 4.27
CA GLU A 149 9.76 -15.64 4.22
C GLU A 149 8.36 -16.20 3.88
N LEU A 150 7.32 -15.75 4.59
CA LEU A 150 5.94 -16.15 4.34
C LEU A 150 5.48 -15.83 2.92
N GLU A 151 5.85 -14.65 2.41
CA GLU A 151 5.52 -14.22 1.05
C GLU A 151 6.24 -15.06 0.01
N LYS A 152 7.52 -15.37 0.22
CA LYS A 152 8.31 -16.24 -0.67
C LYS A 152 7.70 -17.64 -0.76
N GLU A 153 7.17 -18.15 0.35
CA GLU A 153 6.53 -19.46 0.43
C GLU A 153 5.04 -19.45 0.07
N ASN A 154 4.48 -18.25 -0.19
CA ASN A 154 3.04 -18.04 -0.40
C ASN A 154 2.18 -18.67 0.71
N LYS A 155 2.58 -18.46 1.97
CA LYS A 155 1.92 -18.98 3.16
C LYS A 155 1.27 -17.89 3.99
N LEU A 156 0.20 -18.25 4.68
CA LEU A 156 -0.37 -17.44 5.75
C LEU A 156 0.36 -17.75 7.07
N ALA A 157 0.51 -16.71 7.90
CA ALA A 157 1.11 -16.84 9.22
C ALA A 157 0.23 -17.72 10.13
N ASN A 158 0.85 -18.64 10.84
CA ASN A 158 0.23 -19.37 11.94
C ASN A 158 0.23 -18.51 13.22
N THR A 159 -0.31 -19.04 14.32
CA THR A 159 -0.46 -18.31 15.58
C THR A 159 0.89 -17.84 16.15
N GLU A 160 1.92 -18.69 16.14
CA GLU A 160 3.25 -18.34 16.63
C GLU A 160 3.90 -17.25 15.76
N GLN A 161 3.75 -17.36 14.46
CA GLN A 161 4.25 -16.36 13.51
C GLN A 161 3.51 -15.03 13.65
N GLN A 162 2.20 -15.06 13.90
CA GLN A 162 1.43 -13.84 14.20
C GLN A 162 1.92 -13.15 15.48
N GLN A 163 2.37 -13.89 16.50
CA GLN A 163 2.99 -13.32 17.69
C GLN A 163 4.28 -12.53 17.37
N ILE A 164 5.08 -13.00 16.41
CA ILE A 164 6.28 -12.28 15.98
C ILE A 164 5.89 -11.02 15.17
N LEU A 165 4.97 -11.18 14.21
CA LEU A 165 4.51 -10.09 13.36
C LEU A 165 3.83 -8.97 14.16
N SER A 166 3.09 -9.31 15.21
CA SER A 166 2.37 -8.36 16.05
C SER A 166 3.30 -7.42 16.85
N LYS A 167 4.58 -7.77 16.98
CA LYS A 167 5.59 -6.92 17.63
C LYS A 167 6.15 -5.82 16.73
N TYR A 168 5.76 -5.77 15.46
CA TYR A 168 6.13 -4.67 14.59
C TYR A 168 5.50 -3.38 15.06
N VAL A 169 6.32 -2.35 15.25
CA VAL A 169 5.88 -1.04 15.77
C VAL A 169 6.11 0.10 14.80
N GLY A 170 6.51 -0.19 13.57
CA GLY A 170 6.89 0.83 12.60
C GLY A 170 8.18 1.56 12.99
N TRP A 171 8.45 2.64 12.29
CA TRP A 171 9.72 3.36 12.40
C TRP A 171 9.63 4.68 13.18
N GLY A 172 8.46 4.99 13.74
CA GLY A 172 8.27 6.20 14.54
C GLY A 172 9.27 6.27 15.71
N GLY A 173 10.03 7.38 15.76
CA GLY A 173 11.07 7.60 16.77
C GLY A 173 12.34 6.74 16.59
N LEU A 174 12.56 6.11 15.43
CA LEU A 174 13.75 5.31 15.10
C LEU A 174 14.57 5.93 13.96
N ALA A 175 14.57 7.25 13.83
CA ALA A 175 15.30 7.97 12.78
C ALA A 175 16.80 7.64 12.76
N GLU A 176 17.38 7.32 13.90
CA GLU A 176 18.80 6.98 14.03
C GLU A 176 19.20 5.72 13.23
N ALA A 177 18.26 4.79 13.01
CA ALA A 177 18.50 3.59 12.20
C ALA A 177 18.67 3.91 10.70
N PHE A 178 18.23 5.11 10.26
CA PHE A 178 18.31 5.59 8.88
C PHE A 178 19.39 6.66 8.66
N ASP A 179 20.18 6.95 9.69
CA ASP A 179 21.26 7.95 9.66
C ASP A 179 22.60 7.25 9.37
N SER A 180 23.14 7.48 8.18
CA SER A 180 24.43 6.93 7.75
C SER A 180 25.64 7.46 8.54
N GLN A 181 25.47 8.58 9.25
CA GLN A 181 26.54 9.22 10.04
C GLN A 181 26.52 8.77 11.51
N ASN A 182 25.52 8.01 11.92
CA ASN A 182 25.38 7.57 13.29
C ASN A 182 26.13 6.25 13.53
N GLU A 183 27.37 6.36 14.03
CA GLU A 183 28.24 5.20 14.27
C GLU A 183 27.59 4.17 15.22
N LYS A 184 26.79 4.62 16.20
CA LYS A 184 26.09 3.72 17.16
C LYS A 184 25.00 2.88 16.50
N TRP A 185 24.60 3.23 15.28
CA TRP A 185 23.57 2.56 14.49
C TRP A 185 24.07 2.04 13.14
N ALA A 186 25.39 2.05 12.92
CA ALA A 186 25.97 1.67 11.63
C ALA A 186 25.60 0.25 11.19
N LYS A 187 25.54 -0.70 12.13
CA LYS A 187 25.15 -2.10 11.84
C LYS A 187 23.68 -2.18 11.41
N GLU A 188 22.80 -1.52 12.15
CA GLU A 188 21.37 -1.50 11.86
C GLU A 188 21.06 -0.75 10.56
N TYR A 189 21.79 0.33 10.28
CA TYR A 189 21.69 1.02 8.99
C TYR A 189 22.06 0.11 7.82
N ALA A 190 23.17 -0.62 7.92
CA ALA A 190 23.57 -1.57 6.87
C ALA A 190 22.56 -2.71 6.70
N GLU A 191 22.06 -3.27 7.81
CA GLU A 191 21.06 -4.33 7.80
C GLU A 191 19.74 -3.87 7.12
N LEU A 192 19.28 -2.63 7.39
CA LEU A 192 18.07 -2.11 6.71
C LEU A 192 18.25 -2.01 5.20
N LYS A 193 19.43 -1.63 4.74
CA LYS A 193 19.76 -1.59 3.30
C LYS A 193 19.77 -2.96 2.65
N GLU A 194 20.06 -4.00 3.41
CA GLU A 194 20.07 -5.38 2.94
C GLU A 194 18.63 -5.96 2.88
N ILE A 195 17.84 -5.73 3.92
CA ILE A 195 16.53 -6.39 4.07
C ILE A 195 15.38 -5.66 3.36
N LEU A 196 15.52 -4.34 3.10
CA LEU A 196 14.49 -3.52 2.45
C LEU A 196 14.82 -3.27 0.98
N THR A 197 13.79 -3.25 0.14
CA THR A 197 13.97 -2.70 -1.21
C THR A 197 14.20 -1.18 -1.14
N PRO A 198 14.72 -0.55 -2.19
CA PRO A 198 14.90 0.91 -2.22
C PRO A 198 13.60 1.67 -1.92
N GLU A 199 12.46 1.19 -2.42
CA GLU A 199 11.14 1.75 -2.21
C GLU A 199 10.69 1.59 -0.75
N GLU A 200 10.80 0.36 -0.20
CA GLU A 200 10.50 0.05 1.20
C GLU A 200 11.37 0.90 2.14
N TYR A 201 12.65 1.04 1.82
CA TYR A 201 13.58 1.85 2.62
C TYR A 201 13.18 3.33 2.61
N THR A 202 12.79 3.87 1.46
CA THR A 202 12.38 5.27 1.33
C THR A 202 11.12 5.56 2.13
N LEU A 203 10.11 4.69 2.04
CA LEU A 203 8.88 4.81 2.81
C LEU A 203 9.12 4.64 4.31
N ALA A 204 9.90 3.64 4.71
CA ALA A 204 10.26 3.41 6.10
C ALA A 204 10.99 4.63 6.72
N LYS A 205 11.95 5.21 6.00
CA LYS A 205 12.67 6.43 6.42
C LYS A 205 11.70 7.62 6.56
N ALA A 206 10.81 7.81 5.60
CA ALA A 206 9.82 8.90 5.63
C ALA A 206 8.86 8.75 6.83
N SER A 207 8.51 7.52 7.21
CA SER A 207 7.58 7.25 8.31
C SER A 207 8.16 7.49 9.71
N THR A 208 9.48 7.72 9.86
CA THR A 208 10.13 7.93 11.16
C THR A 208 9.58 9.10 11.96
N LEU A 209 9.00 10.09 11.29
CA LEU A 209 8.41 11.28 11.89
C LEU A 209 6.91 11.14 12.19
N ASN A 210 6.19 10.28 11.44
CA ASN A 210 4.74 10.28 11.40
C ASN A 210 4.08 8.95 11.79
N ALA A 211 4.84 7.87 11.97
CA ALA A 211 4.29 6.58 12.35
C ALA A 211 4.01 6.52 13.85
N HIS A 212 2.80 6.89 14.24
CA HIS A 212 2.32 6.81 15.62
C HIS A 212 1.16 5.81 15.69
N TYR A 213 1.28 4.83 16.57
CA TYR A 213 0.22 3.85 16.81
C TYR A 213 -0.64 4.28 18.00
N THR A 214 -1.96 4.18 17.82
CA THR A 214 -2.91 4.44 18.89
C THR A 214 -2.73 3.42 20.01
N SER A 215 -2.66 3.90 21.26
CA SER A 215 -2.45 3.02 22.41
C SER A 215 -3.65 2.09 22.63
N THR A 216 -3.37 0.88 23.13
CA THR A 216 -4.41 -0.12 23.42
C THR A 216 -5.47 0.38 24.38
N VAL A 217 -5.12 1.24 25.34
CA VAL A 217 -6.04 1.84 26.30
C VAL A 217 -7.04 2.75 25.59
N VAL A 218 -6.57 3.59 24.65
CA VAL A 218 -7.43 4.48 23.88
C VAL A 218 -8.36 3.68 22.97
N ILE A 219 -7.85 2.67 22.26
CA ILE A 219 -8.66 1.81 21.39
C ILE A 219 -9.78 1.12 22.19
N LYS A 220 -9.44 0.55 23.36
CA LYS A 220 -10.44 -0.07 24.25
C LYS A 220 -11.51 0.92 24.69
N ALA A 221 -11.12 2.13 25.08
CA ALA A 221 -12.06 3.18 25.48
C ALA A 221 -13.00 3.58 24.31
N MET A 222 -12.46 3.67 23.08
CA MET A 222 -13.25 3.93 21.89
C MET A 222 -14.27 2.81 21.64
N TYR A 223 -13.89 1.55 21.74
CA TYR A 223 -14.82 0.44 21.60
C TYR A 223 -15.87 0.42 22.71
N GLN A 224 -15.51 0.70 23.95
CA GLN A 224 -16.48 0.84 25.04
C GLN A 224 -17.52 1.94 24.74
N ALA A 225 -17.09 3.09 24.22
CA ALA A 225 -18.00 4.15 23.80
C ALA A 225 -18.96 3.68 22.69
N VAL A 226 -18.42 2.98 21.69
CA VAL A 226 -19.22 2.40 20.58
C VAL A 226 -20.26 1.39 21.10
N GLU A 227 -19.88 0.52 22.03
CA GLU A 227 -20.80 -0.45 22.64
C GLU A 227 -21.91 0.24 23.45
N HIS A 228 -21.61 1.35 24.14
CA HIS A 228 -22.64 2.14 24.87
C HIS A 228 -23.63 2.86 23.95
N MET A 229 -23.28 3.09 22.68
CA MET A 229 -24.20 3.71 21.72
C MET A 229 -25.29 2.76 21.21
N ASP A 230 -25.21 1.46 21.55
CA ASP A 230 -26.15 0.39 21.12
C ASP A 230 -26.40 0.40 19.59
N LEU A 231 -25.38 0.74 18.82
CA LEU A 231 -25.46 0.79 17.37
C LEU A 231 -25.14 -0.59 16.77
N LYS A 232 -25.91 -0.98 15.75
CA LYS A 232 -25.67 -2.23 15.01
C LYS A 232 -24.84 -1.93 13.76
N PHE A 233 -23.62 -2.39 13.75
CA PHE A 233 -22.71 -2.26 12.62
C PHE A 233 -22.69 -3.54 11.79
N LYS A 234 -22.53 -3.38 10.48
CA LYS A 234 -22.21 -4.48 9.56
C LYS A 234 -20.77 -4.44 9.12
N ASN A 235 -20.21 -3.23 9.05
CA ASN A 235 -18.87 -2.98 8.56
C ASN A 235 -18.16 -1.96 9.45
N ILE A 236 -16.85 -2.14 9.62
CA ILE A 236 -15.96 -1.19 10.27
C ILE A 236 -14.84 -0.88 9.27
N LEU A 237 -14.55 0.40 9.06
CA LEU A 237 -13.44 0.87 8.25
C LEU A 237 -12.41 1.58 9.13
N GLU A 238 -11.17 1.13 9.05
CA GLU A 238 -10.01 1.82 9.62
C GLU A 238 -9.17 2.38 8.45
N PRO A 239 -9.23 3.70 8.19
CA PRO A 239 -8.61 4.30 7.00
C PRO A 239 -7.09 4.46 7.09
N SER A 240 -6.49 4.22 8.25
CA SER A 240 -5.04 4.20 8.51
C SER A 240 -4.73 3.09 9.49
N CYS A 241 -4.96 1.85 9.04
CA CYS A 241 -5.08 0.72 9.97
C CYS A 241 -3.76 0.32 10.66
N GLY A 242 -2.62 0.79 10.18
CA GLY A 242 -1.33 0.33 10.68
C GLY A 242 -1.23 -1.18 10.54
N ILE A 243 -0.71 -1.83 11.57
CA ILE A 243 -0.73 -3.30 11.65
C ILE A 243 -2.08 -3.88 12.08
N GLY A 244 -3.13 -3.05 12.26
CA GLY A 244 -4.48 -3.49 12.59
C GLY A 244 -4.78 -3.60 14.10
N ASN A 245 -4.22 -2.76 14.94
CA ASN A 245 -4.47 -2.80 16.38
C ASN A 245 -5.96 -2.68 16.74
N PHE A 246 -6.74 -1.90 15.99
CA PHE A 246 -8.18 -1.83 16.15
C PHE A 246 -8.84 -3.19 15.89
N PHE A 247 -8.41 -3.92 14.88
CA PHE A 247 -8.95 -5.24 14.59
C PHE A 247 -8.62 -6.26 15.70
N GLY A 248 -7.38 -6.19 16.21
CA GLY A 248 -6.92 -7.10 17.27
C GLY A 248 -7.58 -6.86 18.63
N LEU A 249 -8.07 -5.65 18.88
CA LEU A 249 -8.76 -5.26 20.12
C LEU A 249 -10.27 -5.19 19.97
N ALA A 250 -10.81 -5.57 18.81
CA ALA A 250 -12.26 -5.56 18.61
C ALA A 250 -12.96 -6.47 19.64
N PRO A 251 -14.00 -5.97 20.31
CA PRO A 251 -14.71 -6.74 21.31
C PRO A 251 -15.51 -7.89 20.68
N GLN A 252 -15.88 -8.89 21.49
CA GLN A 252 -16.61 -10.05 21.03
C GLN A 252 -17.99 -9.71 20.44
N SER A 253 -18.59 -8.60 20.85
CA SER A 253 -19.83 -8.05 20.29
C SER A 253 -19.74 -7.76 18.80
N LEU A 254 -18.50 -7.51 18.27
CA LEU A 254 -18.22 -7.17 16.88
C LEU A 254 -17.63 -8.34 16.08
N LYS A 255 -17.69 -9.58 16.57
CA LYS A 255 -17.08 -10.77 15.92
C LYS A 255 -17.61 -11.05 14.51
N ASP A 256 -18.87 -10.69 14.24
CA ASP A 256 -19.55 -10.93 12.96
C ASP A 256 -19.52 -9.72 12.02
N VAL A 257 -18.82 -8.64 12.42
CA VAL A 257 -18.68 -7.42 11.64
C VAL A 257 -17.55 -7.57 10.64
N SER A 258 -17.77 -7.16 9.39
CA SER A 258 -16.73 -7.14 8.37
C SER A 258 -15.76 -5.99 8.62
N MET A 259 -14.47 -6.31 8.70
CA MET A 259 -13.40 -5.34 8.95
C MET A 259 -12.71 -4.95 7.65
N TYR A 260 -12.57 -3.66 7.44
CA TYR A 260 -11.88 -3.07 6.28
C TYR A 260 -10.76 -2.16 6.78
N GLY A 261 -9.57 -2.30 6.19
CA GLY A 261 -8.42 -1.47 6.51
C GLY A 261 -7.82 -0.86 5.25
N VAL A 262 -7.33 0.35 5.37
CA VAL A 262 -6.47 0.98 4.35
C VAL A 262 -5.15 1.33 5.01
N GLU A 263 -4.04 1.02 4.35
CA GLU A 263 -2.69 1.34 4.84
C GLU A 263 -1.83 1.84 3.67
N LEU A 264 -1.07 2.89 3.91
CA LEU A 264 -0.16 3.49 2.93
C LEU A 264 1.18 2.76 2.88
N ASP A 265 1.74 2.43 4.06
CA ASP A 265 3.02 1.74 4.16
C ASP A 265 2.88 0.26 3.77
N SER A 266 3.60 -0.12 2.74
CA SER A 266 3.47 -1.46 2.15
C SER A 266 3.88 -2.58 3.11
N ILE A 267 4.92 -2.40 3.92
CA ILE A 267 5.36 -3.41 4.91
C ILE A 267 4.30 -3.55 5.99
N THR A 268 3.86 -2.43 6.55
CA THR A 268 2.84 -2.39 7.60
C THR A 268 1.54 -3.04 7.14
N GLY A 269 1.06 -2.70 5.96
CA GLY A 269 -0.17 -3.29 5.40
C GLY A 269 -0.06 -4.78 5.08
N ARG A 270 1.11 -5.25 4.62
CA ARG A 270 1.36 -6.69 4.40
C ARG A 270 1.42 -7.46 5.72
N ILE A 271 2.02 -6.89 6.76
CA ILE A 271 1.99 -7.46 8.12
C ILE A 271 0.54 -7.54 8.61
N ALA A 272 -0.24 -6.47 8.45
CA ALA A 272 -1.65 -6.46 8.84
C ALA A 272 -2.47 -7.57 8.13
N LYS A 273 -2.21 -7.82 6.84
CA LYS A 273 -2.84 -8.95 6.10
C LYS A 273 -2.49 -10.32 6.67
N GLN A 274 -1.29 -10.49 7.18
CA GLN A 274 -0.88 -11.74 7.84
C GLN A 274 -1.48 -11.89 9.25
N LEU A 275 -1.68 -10.79 9.95
CA LEU A 275 -2.29 -10.78 11.29
C LEU A 275 -3.81 -10.94 11.22
N TYR A 276 -4.48 -10.28 10.28
CA TYR A 276 -5.95 -10.27 10.18
C TYR A 276 -6.40 -10.86 8.85
N GLN A 277 -6.21 -12.16 8.71
CA GLN A 277 -6.41 -12.90 7.46
C GLN A 277 -7.87 -12.94 6.99
N LYS A 278 -8.83 -12.63 7.89
CA LYS A 278 -10.27 -12.51 7.58
C LYS A 278 -10.69 -11.08 7.25
N ALA A 279 -9.82 -10.07 7.50
CA ALA A 279 -10.11 -8.68 7.20
C ALA A 279 -9.81 -8.33 5.74
N ASN A 280 -10.46 -7.29 5.24
CA ASN A 280 -10.24 -6.75 3.91
C ASN A 280 -9.27 -5.56 4.01
N ILE A 281 -7.98 -5.80 3.79
CA ILE A 281 -6.96 -4.76 3.90
C ILE A 281 -6.45 -4.38 2.52
N THR A 282 -6.55 -3.09 2.20
CA THR A 282 -6.03 -2.48 0.98
C THR A 282 -4.75 -1.71 1.31
N ILE A 283 -3.72 -1.88 0.50
CA ILE A 283 -2.48 -1.11 0.56
C ILE A 283 -2.53 -0.15 -0.60
N ASN A 284 -2.43 1.15 -0.34
CA ASN A 284 -2.68 2.18 -1.36
C ASN A 284 -1.49 3.15 -1.47
#